data_5f738e520a7a8d69e9953ab027d83a42
#
_entry.id   5f738e520a7a8d69e9953ab027d83a42
#
_cell.length_a   1.000
_cell.length_b   1.000
_cell.length_c   1.000
_cell.angle_alpha   90.00
_cell.angle_beta   90.00
_cell.angle_gamma   90.00
#
_symmetry.space_group_name_H-M   'P 1'
#
loop_
_entity.id
_entity.type
_entity.pdbx_description
1 polymer ?
#
loop_
_entity_poly.entity_id
_entity_poly.type
_entity_poly.pdbx_seq_one_letter_code
_entity_poly.pdbx_strand_id
1 'polypeptide(L)'
;MNLHDKQKQIVASDARFKVARAGRKGGKTALEVETICYKALVSASKLNLTKTTFASGRKVLYIAPTMIQARNIIWSALKSRLHGIGTANEATLQMKVPNEDGEETTIFVGGWENRENYRGMTDVVHITFDETDTLKDFFLSWLNL
;
A
#
# COMPACT_ATOMS: atom_id res chain seq x y z
N MET A 1 -6.05 -13.90 -7.55
CA MET A 1 -4.62 -14.18 -7.78
C MET A 1 -4.14 -15.19 -6.76
N ASN A 2 -3.48 -16.25 -7.21
CA ASN A 2 -2.98 -17.27 -6.31
C ASN A 2 -1.57 -16.92 -5.83
N LEU A 3 -1.41 -16.83 -4.52
CA LEU A 3 -0.11 -16.58 -3.91
C LEU A 3 0.54 -17.91 -3.52
N HIS A 4 1.85 -18.03 -3.67
CA HIS A 4 2.57 -19.18 -3.15
C HIS A 4 2.76 -19.06 -1.62
N ASP A 5 3.24 -20.12 -0.96
CA ASP A 5 3.23 -20.21 0.51
C ASP A 5 4.01 -19.08 1.20
N LYS A 6 5.18 -18.73 0.67
CA LYS A 6 5.97 -17.64 1.25
C LYS A 6 5.26 -16.29 1.14
N GLN A 7 4.59 -16.05 0.03
CA GLN A 7 3.81 -14.83 -0.16
C GLN A 7 2.65 -14.79 0.84
N LYS A 8 1.96 -15.90 1.04
CA LYS A 8 0.89 -15.99 2.03
C LYS A 8 1.37 -15.69 3.44
N GLN A 9 2.56 -16.19 3.81
CA GLN A 9 3.16 -15.92 5.11
C GLN A 9 3.43 -14.42 5.30
N ILE A 10 3.93 -13.74 4.28
CA ILE A 10 4.22 -12.31 4.35
C ILE A 10 2.91 -11.50 4.50
N VAL A 11 1.89 -11.83 3.72
CA VAL A 11 0.59 -11.15 3.80
C VAL A 11 -0.05 -11.35 5.17
N ALA A 12 0.04 -12.55 5.73
CA ALA A 12 -0.55 -12.89 7.02
C ALA A 12 0.22 -12.32 8.22
N SER A 13 1.43 -11.79 8.02
CA SER A 13 2.23 -11.24 9.12
C SER A 13 1.57 -9.98 9.70
N ASP A 14 1.56 -9.86 11.03
CA ASP A 14 1.00 -8.71 11.74
C ASP A 14 1.96 -7.51 11.82
N ALA A 15 3.16 -7.63 11.27
CA ALA A 15 4.15 -6.56 11.31
C ALA A 15 3.62 -5.28 10.66
N ARG A 16 3.77 -4.15 11.34
CA ARG A 16 3.35 -2.84 10.83
C ARG A 16 4.14 -2.45 9.59
N PHE A 17 5.43 -2.73 9.59
CA PHE A 17 6.31 -2.49 8.46
C PHE A 17 6.82 -3.82 7.95
N LYS A 18 6.72 -4.03 6.64
CA LYS A 18 7.19 -5.25 6.00
C LYS A 18 8.17 -4.89 4.90
N VAL A 19 9.31 -5.57 4.90
CA VAL A 19 10.29 -5.45 3.83
C VAL A 19 10.49 -6.83 3.24
N ALA A 20 10.20 -6.98 1.96
CA ALA A 20 10.41 -8.21 1.24
C ALA A 20 11.43 -7.97 0.14
N ARG A 21 12.50 -8.74 0.14
CA ARG A 21 13.48 -8.73 -0.94
C ARG A 21 13.21 -9.92 -1.83
N ALA A 22 12.91 -9.65 -3.08
CA ALA A 22 12.68 -10.68 -4.09
C ALA A 22 13.25 -10.21 -5.41
N GLY A 23 13.71 -11.14 -6.20
CA GLY A 23 14.11 -10.83 -7.57
C GLY A 23 12.92 -10.31 -8.37
N ARG A 24 13.18 -9.56 -9.45
CA ARG A 24 12.13 -8.96 -10.29
C ARG A 24 11.11 -9.97 -10.81
N LYS A 25 11.49 -11.23 -10.94
CA LYS A 25 10.63 -12.30 -11.43
C LYS A 25 10.00 -13.14 -10.32
N GLY A 26 10.14 -12.74 -9.06
CA GLY A 26 9.69 -13.51 -7.92
C GLY A 26 8.25 -13.29 -7.49
N GLY A 27 7.39 -12.68 -8.30
CA GLY A 27 6.02 -12.40 -7.93
C GLY A 27 5.87 -11.26 -6.94
N LYS A 28 6.85 -10.40 -6.83
CA LYS A 28 6.88 -9.28 -5.89
C LYS A 28 5.70 -8.33 -6.09
N THR A 29 5.39 -7.98 -7.34
CA THR A 29 4.27 -7.07 -7.63
C THR A 29 2.94 -7.70 -7.22
N ALA A 30 2.76 -8.99 -7.48
CA ALA A 30 1.56 -9.70 -7.05
C ALA A 30 1.41 -9.68 -5.53
N LEU A 31 2.49 -9.90 -4.81
CA LEU A 31 2.52 -9.83 -3.34
C LEU A 31 2.14 -8.43 -2.85
N GLU A 32 2.73 -7.40 -3.44
CA GLU A 32 2.45 -6.01 -3.07
C GLU A 32 0.98 -5.65 -3.29
N VAL A 33 0.42 -6.03 -4.44
CA VAL A 33 -1.00 -5.78 -4.75
C VAL A 33 -1.90 -6.46 -3.73
N GLU A 34 -1.66 -7.74 -3.43
CA GLU A 34 -2.48 -8.47 -2.47
C GLU A 34 -2.35 -7.91 -1.05
N THR A 35 -1.16 -7.50 -0.64
CA THR A 35 -0.94 -6.87 0.66
C THR A 35 -1.69 -5.55 0.76
N ILE A 36 -1.58 -4.71 -0.25
CA ILE A 36 -2.28 -3.42 -0.30
C ILE A 36 -3.79 -3.62 -0.23
N CYS A 37 -4.32 -4.55 -1.03
CA CYS A 37 -5.74 -4.84 -1.05
C CYS A 37 -6.23 -5.38 0.29
N TYR A 38 -5.48 -6.27 0.91
CA TYR A 38 -5.81 -6.81 2.22
C TYR A 38 -5.91 -5.69 3.27
N LYS A 39 -4.90 -4.82 3.32
CA LYS A 39 -4.88 -3.71 4.28
C LYS A 39 -5.95 -2.66 3.99
N ALA A 40 -6.38 -2.55 2.74
CA ALA A 40 -7.39 -1.58 2.35
C ALA A 40 -8.82 -2.07 2.60
N LEU A 41 -9.10 -3.34 2.38
CA LEU A 41 -10.46 -3.87 2.33
C LEU A 41 -10.92 -4.55 3.62
N VAL A 42 -10.01 -5.17 4.36
CA VAL A 42 -10.34 -6.00 5.53
C VAL A 42 -10.68 -5.11 6.73
N SER A 43 -11.52 -5.60 7.64
CA SER A 43 -11.90 -4.82 8.81
C SER A 43 -10.71 -4.47 9.69
N ALA A 44 -10.77 -3.33 10.36
CA ALA A 44 -9.71 -2.88 11.26
C ALA A 44 -9.43 -3.88 12.38
N SER A 45 -10.44 -4.56 12.89
CA SER A 45 -10.25 -5.56 13.93
C SER A 45 -9.49 -6.78 13.43
N LYS A 46 -9.71 -7.20 12.19
CA LYS A 46 -8.95 -8.30 11.57
C LYS A 46 -7.50 -7.92 11.31
N LEU A 47 -7.22 -6.64 11.16
CA LEU A 47 -5.87 -6.12 10.98
C LEU A 47 -5.14 -5.88 12.31
N ASN A 48 -5.78 -6.19 13.43
CA ASN A 48 -5.25 -5.96 14.79
C ASN A 48 -4.92 -4.49 15.06
N LEU A 49 -5.69 -3.57 14.48
CA LEU A 49 -5.51 -2.16 14.73
C LEU A 49 -6.17 -1.78 16.05
N THR A 50 -5.48 -0.96 16.85
CA THR A 50 -6.04 -0.45 18.11
C THR A 50 -7.16 0.55 17.85
N LYS A 51 -7.03 1.31 16.77
CA LYS A 51 -8.06 2.24 16.30
C LYS A 51 -8.92 1.54 15.26
N THR A 52 -10.24 1.57 15.44
CA THR A 52 -11.18 0.90 14.54
C THR A 52 -12.06 1.86 13.75
N THR A 53 -12.01 3.16 14.08
CA THR A 53 -12.77 4.20 13.40
C THR A 53 -11.81 5.26 12.87
N PHE A 54 -11.97 5.64 11.61
CA PHE A 54 -11.08 6.58 10.93
C PHE A 54 -11.91 7.73 10.35
N ALA A 55 -11.95 8.85 11.06
CA ALA A 55 -12.81 9.98 10.73
C ALA A 55 -12.55 10.56 9.34
N SER A 56 -11.28 10.58 8.90
CA SER A 56 -10.89 11.08 7.58
C SER A 56 -10.66 9.95 6.56
N GLY A 57 -11.07 8.73 6.91
CA GLY A 57 -10.86 7.57 6.06
C GLY A 57 -9.51 6.90 6.29
N ARG A 58 -9.50 5.59 6.13
CA ARG A 58 -8.27 4.77 6.22
C ARG A 58 -7.41 5.03 5.00
N LYS A 59 -6.09 5.07 5.18
CA LYS A 59 -5.16 5.32 4.08
C LYS A 59 -4.12 4.22 3.99
N VAL A 60 -3.80 3.83 2.76
CA VAL A 60 -2.75 2.88 2.42
C VAL A 60 -1.86 3.54 1.37
N LEU A 61 -0.55 3.48 1.55
CA LEU A 61 0.40 4.14 0.66
C LEU A 61 1.30 3.12 -0.02
N TYR A 62 1.53 3.33 -1.31
CA TYR A 62 2.58 2.67 -2.08
C TYR A 62 3.53 3.73 -2.60
N ILE A 63 4.81 3.63 -2.26
CA ILE A 63 5.82 4.64 -2.59
C ILE A 63 7.00 3.99 -3.30
N ALA A 64 7.31 4.49 -4.50
CA ALA A 64 8.51 4.17 -5.25
C ALA A 64 9.40 5.42 -5.31
N PRO A 65 10.62 5.36 -5.87
CA PRO A 65 11.47 6.54 -5.95
C PRO A 65 10.83 7.72 -6.67
N THR A 66 10.13 7.45 -7.78
CA THR A 66 9.42 8.48 -8.54
C THR A 66 7.97 8.05 -8.79
N MET A 67 7.11 9.03 -9.06
CA MET A 67 5.72 8.79 -9.40
C MET A 67 5.59 7.98 -10.69
N ILE A 68 6.45 8.24 -11.66
CA ILE A 68 6.46 7.49 -12.93
C ILE A 68 6.77 6.02 -12.68
N GLN A 69 7.76 5.72 -11.86
CA GLN A 69 8.10 4.33 -11.50
C GLN A 69 6.94 3.67 -10.76
N ALA A 70 6.35 4.35 -9.79
CA ALA A 70 5.21 3.83 -9.04
C ALA A 70 4.05 3.47 -9.96
N ARG A 71 3.74 4.37 -10.88
CA ARG A 71 2.69 4.15 -11.88
C ARG A 71 3.00 2.92 -12.75
N ASN A 72 4.22 2.83 -13.26
CA ASN A 72 4.61 1.75 -14.16
C ASN A 72 4.65 0.39 -13.47
N ILE A 73 4.97 0.36 -12.17
CA ILE A 73 5.10 -0.89 -11.43
C ILE A 73 3.74 -1.43 -11.00
N ILE A 74 2.90 -0.62 -10.37
CA ILE A 74 1.77 -1.15 -9.62
C ILE A 74 0.39 -0.65 -10.06
N TRP A 75 0.30 0.52 -10.69
CA TRP A 75 -0.99 1.16 -10.91
C TRP A 75 -1.95 0.31 -11.73
N SER A 76 -1.47 -0.23 -12.84
CA SER A 76 -2.28 -1.09 -13.71
C SER A 76 -2.75 -2.36 -12.99
N ALA A 77 -1.86 -2.96 -12.23
CA ALA A 77 -2.18 -4.18 -11.47
C ALA A 77 -3.22 -3.91 -10.38
N LEU A 78 -3.12 -2.77 -9.69
CA LEU A 78 -4.12 -2.36 -8.69
C LEU A 78 -5.48 -2.13 -9.33
N LYS A 79 -5.52 -1.42 -10.46
CA LYS A 79 -6.78 -1.18 -11.17
C LYS A 79 -7.45 -2.48 -11.60
N SER A 80 -6.67 -3.42 -12.10
CA SER A 80 -7.19 -4.73 -12.51
C SER A 80 -7.75 -5.51 -11.32
N ARG A 81 -7.01 -5.52 -10.21
CA ARG A 81 -7.40 -6.28 -9.02
C ARG A 81 -8.67 -5.72 -8.37
N LEU A 82 -8.83 -4.40 -8.41
CA LEU A 82 -9.95 -3.70 -7.78
C LEU A 82 -11.03 -3.26 -8.77
N HIS A 83 -10.99 -3.80 -9.98
CA HIS A 83 -12.01 -3.52 -11.00
C HIS A 83 -13.41 -3.87 -10.47
N GLY A 84 -14.33 -2.92 -10.60
CA GLY A 84 -15.69 -3.10 -10.12
C GLY A 84 -15.88 -2.88 -8.61
N ILE A 85 -14.78 -2.73 -7.87
CA ILE A 85 -14.81 -2.50 -6.40
C ILE A 85 -14.45 -1.04 -6.10
N GLY A 86 -13.40 -0.54 -6.71
CA GLY A 86 -12.86 0.79 -6.41
C GLY A 86 -13.07 1.80 -7.52
N THR A 87 -12.84 3.06 -7.19
CA THR A 87 -12.86 4.18 -8.12
C THR A 87 -11.46 4.76 -8.25
N ALA A 88 -10.92 4.75 -9.47
CA ALA A 88 -9.56 5.20 -9.74
C ALA A 88 -9.54 6.67 -10.20
N ASN A 89 -8.59 7.45 -9.67
CA ASN A 89 -8.29 8.79 -10.14
C ASN A 89 -6.92 8.76 -10.81
N GLU A 90 -6.90 8.82 -12.14
CA GLU A 90 -5.67 8.72 -12.92
C GLU A 90 -4.74 9.93 -12.74
N ALA A 91 -5.30 11.10 -12.48
CA ALA A 91 -4.50 12.31 -12.34
C ALA A 91 -3.66 12.31 -11.06
N THR A 92 -4.23 11.80 -9.97
CA THR A 92 -3.58 11.82 -8.66
C THR A 92 -3.03 10.46 -8.26
N LEU A 93 -3.28 9.40 -9.04
CA LEU A 93 -2.94 8.02 -8.74
C LEU A 93 -3.47 7.59 -7.37
N GLN A 94 -4.75 7.83 -7.16
CA GLN A 94 -5.46 7.43 -5.95
C GLN A 94 -6.60 6.49 -6.31
N MET A 95 -6.85 5.54 -5.43
CA MET A 95 -7.98 4.63 -5.59
C MET A 95 -8.78 4.59 -4.30
N LYS A 96 -10.08 4.81 -4.40
CA LYS A 96 -10.98 4.76 -3.25
C LYS A 96 -11.77 3.47 -3.29
N VAL A 97 -11.75 2.73 -2.19
CA VAL A 97 -12.43 1.44 -2.08
C VAL A 97 -13.25 1.39 -0.80
N PRO A 98 -14.44 0.76 -0.82
CA PRO A 98 -15.17 0.48 0.42
C PRO A 98 -14.48 -0.65 1.18
N ASN A 99 -14.48 -0.57 2.51
CA ASN A 99 -13.91 -1.63 3.34
C ASN A 99 -14.99 -2.36 4.13
N GLU A 100 -14.59 -3.44 4.82
CA GLU A 100 -15.52 -4.27 5.58
C GLU A 100 -16.19 -3.55 6.75
N ASP A 101 -15.62 -2.45 7.21
CA ASP A 101 -16.19 -1.64 8.30
C ASP A 101 -17.26 -0.66 7.83
N GLY A 102 -17.59 -0.67 6.53
CA GLY A 102 -18.55 0.26 5.95
C GLY A 102 -17.98 1.65 5.71
N GLU A 103 -16.67 1.81 5.83
CA GLU A 103 -15.97 3.07 5.59
C GLU A 103 -15.22 3.01 4.27
N GLU A 104 -14.61 4.11 3.89
CA GLU A 104 -13.81 4.20 2.67
C GLU A 104 -12.33 4.19 2.99
N THR A 105 -11.57 3.44 2.21
CA THR A 105 -10.11 3.46 2.24
C THR A 105 -9.60 4.11 0.97
N THR A 106 -8.62 5.00 1.10
CA THR A 106 -7.93 5.59 -0.06
C THR A 106 -6.54 4.98 -0.18
N ILE A 107 -6.25 4.43 -1.35
CA ILE A 107 -4.93 3.91 -1.69
C ILE A 107 -4.22 4.98 -2.49
N PHE A 108 -3.06 5.42 -1.98
CA PHE A 108 -2.22 6.43 -2.63
C PHE A 108 -1.03 5.75 -3.27
N VAL A 109 -0.83 5.98 -4.56
CA VAL A 109 0.34 5.51 -5.30
C VAL A 109 1.17 6.73 -5.67
N GLY A 110 2.42 6.76 -5.28
CA GLY A 110 3.23 7.94 -5.53
C GLY A 110 4.73 7.71 -5.41
N GLY A 111 5.49 8.78 -5.59
CA GLY A 111 6.93 8.77 -5.55
C GLY A 111 7.48 9.45 -4.30
N TRP A 112 8.66 9.01 -3.89
CA TRP A 112 9.37 9.65 -2.79
C TRP A 112 9.72 11.11 -3.10
N GLU A 113 9.86 11.45 -4.37
CA GLU A 113 10.08 12.83 -4.80
C GLU A 113 8.99 13.79 -4.32
N ASN A 114 7.78 13.27 -4.07
CA ASN A 114 6.61 14.03 -3.60
C ASN A 114 6.32 13.77 -2.12
N ARG A 115 7.32 13.37 -1.34
CA ARG A 115 7.14 12.94 0.06
C ARG A 115 6.49 13.97 0.96
N GLU A 116 6.62 15.24 0.64
CA GLU A 116 6.01 16.31 1.44
C GLU A 116 4.47 16.18 1.45
N ASN A 117 3.89 15.60 0.41
CA ASN A 117 2.45 15.37 0.33
C ASN A 117 1.96 14.34 1.35
N TYR A 118 2.85 13.53 1.91
CA TYR A 118 2.48 12.46 2.83
C TYR A 118 2.69 12.82 4.30
N ARG A 119 3.43 13.88 4.59
CA ARG A 119 3.82 14.23 5.96
C ARG A 119 2.64 14.55 6.88
N GLY A 120 1.64 15.20 6.39
CA GLY A 120 0.49 15.58 7.21
C GLY A 120 -0.63 14.55 7.25
N MET A 121 -0.44 13.39 6.63
CA MET A 121 -1.49 12.38 6.56
C MET A 121 -1.70 11.70 7.90
N THR A 122 -2.96 11.56 8.28
CA THR A 122 -3.37 10.79 9.44
C THR A 122 -4.07 9.52 9.00
N ASP A 123 -4.18 8.54 9.90
CA ASP A 123 -4.91 7.28 9.66
C ASP A 123 -4.31 6.42 8.57
N VAL A 124 -2.99 6.50 8.40
CA VAL A 124 -2.24 5.62 7.50
C VAL A 124 -2.00 4.30 8.23
N VAL A 125 -2.56 3.23 7.67
CA VAL A 125 -2.49 1.90 8.29
C VAL A 125 -1.40 1.01 7.69
N HIS A 126 -0.92 1.36 6.50
CA HIS A 126 0.10 0.58 5.82
C HIS A 126 0.85 1.43 4.80
N ILE A 127 2.15 1.20 4.71
CA ILE A 127 3.00 1.82 3.69
C ILE A 127 3.86 0.74 3.08
N THR A 128 3.86 0.67 1.75
CA THR A 128 4.78 -0.17 0.98
C THR A 128 5.82 0.71 0.32
N PHE A 129 7.08 0.45 0.58
CA PHE A 129 8.19 1.09 -0.12
C PHE A 129 8.76 0.09 -1.12
N ASP A 130 8.76 0.47 -2.38
CA ASP A 130 9.34 -0.35 -3.45
C ASP A 130 10.67 0.25 -3.90
N GLU A 131 11.52 -0.59 -4.50
CA GLU A 131 12.88 -0.20 -4.90
C GLU A 131 13.68 0.33 -3.71
N THR A 132 13.63 -0.39 -2.58
CA THR A 132 14.24 0.03 -1.31
C THR A 132 15.74 0.23 -1.38
N ASP A 133 16.42 -0.40 -2.32
CA ASP A 133 17.86 -0.22 -2.50
C ASP A 133 18.22 1.22 -2.85
N THR A 134 17.33 1.93 -3.53
CA THR A 134 17.51 3.33 -3.85
C THR A 134 16.87 4.27 -2.84
N LEU A 135 16.05 3.75 -1.93
CA LEU A 135 15.31 4.52 -0.93
C LEU A 135 15.78 4.30 0.50
N LYS A 136 16.84 3.54 0.73
CA LYS A 136 17.19 3.14 2.10
C LYS A 136 17.48 4.33 3.01
N ASP A 137 18.11 5.38 2.53
CA ASP A 137 18.38 6.58 3.33
C ASP A 137 17.08 7.30 3.67
N PHE A 138 16.16 7.35 2.75
CA PHE A 138 14.84 7.94 2.95
C PHE A 138 14.00 7.12 3.92
N PHE A 139 14.05 5.81 3.79
CA PHE A 139 13.34 4.91 4.69
C PHE A 139 13.79 5.10 6.14
N LEU A 140 15.10 5.16 6.36
CA LEU A 140 15.66 5.41 7.69
C LEU A 140 15.27 6.78 8.23
N SER A 141 15.26 7.80 7.37
CA SER A 141 14.81 9.13 7.74
C SER A 141 13.34 9.15 8.17
N TRP A 142 12.50 8.38 7.50
CA TRP A 142 11.09 8.26 7.85
C TRP A 142 10.86 7.59 9.19
N LEU A 143 11.64 6.55 9.50
CA LEU A 143 11.54 5.85 10.78
C LEU A 143 11.96 6.73 11.96
N ASN A 144 12.78 7.73 11.73
CA ASN A 144 13.27 8.64 12.76
C ASN A 144 12.37 9.88 12.95
N LEU A 145 11.30 9.94 12.18
CA LEU A 145 10.29 10.97 12.36
C LEU A 145 9.28 10.54 13.42
#